data_670678d3b921d2364bc6d8042ff5e64f
#
_entry.id   670678d3b921d2364bc6d8042ff5e64f
#
_cell.length_a   1.000
_cell.length_b   1.000
_cell.length_c   1.000
_cell.angle_alpha   90.00
_cell.angle_beta   90.00
_cell.angle_gamma   90.00
#
_symmetry.space_group_name_H-M   'P 1'
#
loop_
_entity.id
_entity.type
_entity.pdbx_description
1 polymer ?
#
loop_
_entity_poly.entity_id
_entity_poly.type
_entity_poly.pdbx_seq_one_letter_code
_entity_poly.pdbx_strand_id
1 'polypeptide(L)'
;MWYCDITEQEETKMTIEQLQKDMIAAMKAHDKERKDAISSLVSAVKKNAIDAGCRDNIPEDMVNTTIMKELKTVQEQIDSCPKDRTELIAEYQKRHDIMQEYAPKLLSKEEVVAIVQEKFADVIATKNKGQIMKTIMPEFKGKADGKVINEVVTELCNA
;
A
#
# COMPACT_ATOMS: atom_id res chain seq x y z
N MET A 1 5.49 -33.28 -23.95
CA MET A 1 4.47 -32.25 -23.73
C MET A 1 4.51 -31.83 -22.26
N TRP A 2 5.28 -30.81 -21.96
CA TRP A 2 5.43 -30.33 -20.62
C TRP A 2 4.60 -29.05 -20.52
N TYR A 3 3.42 -29.15 -19.93
CA TYR A 3 2.69 -27.97 -19.46
C TYR A 3 3.44 -27.46 -18.25
N CYS A 4 4.23 -26.42 -18.43
CA CYS A 4 4.51 -25.52 -17.31
C CYS A 4 3.19 -24.84 -16.97
N ASP A 5 2.49 -25.34 -15.97
CA ASP A 5 1.59 -24.51 -15.20
C ASP A 5 2.42 -23.41 -14.56
N ILE A 6 2.65 -22.37 -15.35
CA ILE A 6 2.88 -21.07 -14.77
C ILE A 6 1.55 -20.71 -14.17
N THR A 7 1.37 -21.03 -12.91
CA THR A 7 0.41 -20.32 -12.09
C THR A 7 0.84 -18.87 -12.18
N GLU A 8 0.33 -18.16 -13.18
CA GLU A 8 0.17 -16.73 -13.12
C GLU A 8 -0.53 -16.48 -11.80
N GLN A 9 0.26 -16.13 -10.78
CA GLN A 9 -0.29 -15.39 -9.67
C GLN A 9 -0.79 -14.12 -10.33
N GLU A 10 -2.06 -14.12 -10.71
CA GLU A 10 -2.79 -12.89 -10.94
C GLU A 10 -2.55 -12.09 -9.68
N GLU A 11 -1.59 -11.18 -9.73
CA GLU A 11 -1.51 -10.10 -8.77
C GLU A 11 -2.90 -9.48 -8.78
N THR A 12 -3.66 -9.76 -7.76
CA THR A 12 -5.05 -9.31 -7.64
C THR A 12 -4.98 -7.80 -7.54
N LYS A 13 -5.05 -7.16 -8.71
CA LYS A 13 -5.00 -5.70 -8.82
C LYS A 13 -6.15 -5.13 -8.04
N MET A 14 -5.83 -4.37 -6.99
CA MET A 14 -6.83 -3.76 -6.14
C MET A 14 -7.46 -2.57 -6.86
N THR A 15 -8.65 -2.77 -7.39
CA THR A 15 -9.43 -1.73 -8.05
C THR A 15 -10.57 -1.24 -7.15
N ILE A 16 -11.09 -0.05 -7.45
CA ILE A 16 -12.24 0.48 -6.71
C ILE A 16 -13.47 -0.41 -6.84
N GLU A 17 -13.64 -1.07 -8.00
CA GLU A 17 -14.74 -2.02 -8.24
C GLU A 17 -14.64 -3.22 -7.30
N GLN A 18 -13.44 -3.72 -7.05
CA GLN A 18 -13.21 -4.81 -6.11
C GLN A 18 -13.58 -4.40 -4.67
N LEU A 19 -13.16 -3.22 -4.24
CA LEU A 19 -13.55 -2.66 -2.95
C LEU A 19 -15.07 -2.52 -2.80
N GLN A 20 -15.75 -2.07 -3.85
CA GLN A 20 -17.21 -1.95 -3.85
C GLN A 20 -17.92 -3.30 -3.79
N LYS A 21 -17.43 -4.30 -4.50
CA LYS A 21 -17.96 -5.68 -4.42
C LYS A 21 -17.83 -6.25 -3.02
N ASP A 22 -16.67 -6.08 -2.41
CA ASP A 22 -16.41 -6.59 -1.06
C ASP A 22 -17.23 -5.85 0.00
N MET A 23 -17.45 -4.55 -0.19
CA MET A 23 -18.36 -3.76 0.66
C MET A 23 -19.80 -4.29 0.60
N ILE A 24 -20.30 -4.61 -0.60
CA ILE A 24 -21.63 -5.20 -0.79
C ILE A 24 -21.69 -6.59 -0.17
N ALA A 25 -20.64 -7.40 -0.33
CA ALA A 25 -20.56 -8.72 0.30
C ALA A 25 -20.59 -8.63 1.81
N ALA A 26 -19.87 -7.70 2.41
CA ALA A 26 -19.90 -7.44 3.85
C ALA A 26 -21.28 -6.98 4.34
N MET A 27 -21.97 -6.15 3.55
CA MET A 27 -23.37 -5.76 3.84
C MET A 27 -24.30 -6.98 3.86
N LYS A 28 -24.19 -7.85 2.86
CA LYS A 28 -25.00 -9.08 2.78
C LYS A 28 -24.71 -10.05 3.92
N ALA A 29 -23.46 -10.11 4.36
CA ALA A 29 -23.03 -10.94 5.50
C ALA A 29 -23.36 -10.32 6.86
N HIS A 30 -23.92 -9.11 6.89
CA HIS A 30 -24.18 -8.34 8.12
C HIS A 30 -22.92 -8.04 8.94
N ASP A 31 -21.75 -8.05 8.29
CA ASP A 31 -20.46 -7.66 8.88
C ASP A 31 -20.30 -6.14 8.84
N LYS A 32 -20.79 -5.48 9.88
CA LYS A 32 -20.79 -4.03 9.99
C LYS A 32 -19.38 -3.45 10.06
N GLU A 33 -18.49 -4.09 10.81
CA GLU A 33 -17.11 -3.61 10.99
C GLU A 33 -16.36 -3.63 9.66
N ARG A 34 -16.45 -4.74 8.93
CA ARG A 34 -15.84 -4.89 7.61
C ARG A 34 -16.44 -3.92 6.58
N LYS A 35 -17.74 -3.81 6.55
CA LYS A 35 -18.44 -2.85 5.66
C LYS A 35 -18.00 -1.41 5.93
N ASP A 36 -17.90 -0.99 7.19
CA ASP A 36 -17.53 0.38 7.56
C ASP A 36 -16.05 0.68 7.23
N ALA A 37 -15.15 -0.27 7.44
CA ALA A 37 -13.75 -0.15 7.04
C ALA A 37 -13.59 0.00 5.52
N ILE A 38 -14.24 -0.86 4.74
CA ILE A 38 -14.19 -0.80 3.27
C ILE A 38 -14.86 0.48 2.75
N SER A 39 -15.97 0.89 3.33
CA SER A 39 -16.66 2.14 2.97
C SER A 39 -15.77 3.37 3.17
N SER A 40 -14.97 3.39 4.22
CA SER A 40 -13.98 4.46 4.45
C SER A 40 -12.93 4.48 3.34
N LEU A 41 -12.41 3.32 2.93
CA LEU A 41 -11.45 3.22 1.83
C LEU A 41 -12.05 3.71 0.51
N VAL A 42 -13.25 3.27 0.18
CA VAL A 42 -13.96 3.69 -1.05
C VAL A 42 -14.18 5.20 -1.07
N SER A 43 -14.59 5.77 0.05
CA SER A 43 -14.83 7.21 0.18
C SER A 43 -13.52 8.01 0.01
N ALA A 44 -12.43 7.56 0.62
CA ALA A 44 -11.11 8.18 0.51
C ALA A 44 -10.59 8.13 -0.94
N VAL A 45 -10.72 6.98 -1.60
CA VAL A 45 -10.32 6.82 -3.02
C VAL A 45 -11.12 7.74 -3.93
N LYS A 46 -12.44 7.79 -3.77
CA LYS A 46 -13.31 8.67 -4.56
C LYS A 46 -12.99 10.14 -4.35
N LYS A 47 -12.73 10.55 -3.11
CA LYS A 47 -12.32 11.93 -2.80
C LYS A 47 -11.01 12.28 -3.53
N ASN A 48 -9.99 11.44 -3.42
CA ASN A 48 -8.72 11.66 -4.09
C ASN A 48 -8.86 11.68 -5.62
N ALA A 49 -9.73 10.85 -6.18
CA ALA A 49 -10.02 10.82 -7.61
C ALA A 49 -10.72 12.11 -8.10
N ILE A 50 -11.62 12.67 -7.31
CA ILE A 50 -12.26 13.96 -7.60
C ILE A 50 -11.22 15.08 -7.57
N ASP A 51 -10.39 15.12 -6.54
CA ASP A 51 -9.34 16.15 -6.38
C ASP A 51 -8.30 16.08 -7.52
N ALA A 52 -8.03 14.89 -8.04
CA ALA A 52 -7.11 14.66 -9.15
C ALA A 52 -7.76 14.79 -10.54
N GLY A 53 -9.08 14.97 -10.62
CA GLY A 53 -9.81 15.07 -11.88
C GLY A 53 -9.95 13.76 -12.67
N CYS A 54 -9.77 12.60 -12.03
CA CYS A 54 -9.86 11.28 -12.64
C CYS A 54 -11.03 10.43 -12.12
N ARG A 55 -12.14 11.08 -11.80
CA ARG A 55 -13.33 10.45 -11.21
C ARG A 55 -13.87 9.26 -11.99
N ASP A 56 -13.85 9.34 -13.32
CA ASP A 56 -14.44 8.32 -14.19
C ASP A 56 -13.46 7.18 -14.54
N ASN A 57 -12.18 7.38 -14.28
CA ASN A 57 -11.14 6.37 -14.50
C ASN A 57 -10.08 6.48 -13.40
N ILE A 58 -10.32 5.76 -12.30
CA ILE A 58 -9.45 5.79 -11.13
C ILE A 58 -8.30 4.81 -11.32
N PRO A 59 -7.04 5.31 -11.39
CA PRO A 59 -5.89 4.43 -11.53
C PRO A 59 -5.71 3.52 -10.32
N GLU A 60 -5.27 2.30 -10.54
CA GLU A 60 -4.94 1.34 -9.49
C GLU A 60 -3.91 1.89 -8.49
N ASP A 61 -2.89 2.58 -8.99
CA ASP A 61 -1.87 3.23 -8.14
C ASP A 61 -2.49 4.21 -7.14
N MET A 62 -3.55 4.92 -7.52
CA MET A 62 -4.27 5.82 -6.64
C MET A 62 -5.01 5.05 -5.56
N VAL A 63 -5.63 3.93 -5.90
CA VAL A 63 -6.29 3.04 -4.92
C VAL A 63 -5.29 2.54 -3.90
N ASN A 64 -4.18 1.98 -4.36
CA ASN A 64 -3.12 1.44 -3.50
C ASN A 64 -2.49 2.52 -2.60
N THR A 65 -2.17 3.68 -3.16
CA THR A 65 -1.60 4.81 -2.41
C THR A 65 -2.58 5.31 -1.35
N THR A 66 -3.87 5.36 -1.67
CA THR A 66 -4.91 5.79 -0.73
C THR A 66 -5.06 4.79 0.42
N ILE A 67 -5.07 3.48 0.13
CA ILE A 67 -5.15 2.43 1.14
C ILE A 67 -3.97 2.54 2.12
N MET A 68 -2.76 2.70 1.61
CA MET A 68 -1.56 2.87 2.44
C MET A 68 -1.63 4.11 3.33
N LYS A 69 -2.14 5.21 2.79
CA LYS A 69 -2.32 6.46 3.53
C LYS A 69 -3.37 6.34 4.64
N GLU A 70 -4.48 5.67 4.36
CA GLU A 70 -5.52 5.39 5.36
C GLU A 70 -5.01 4.45 6.45
N LEU A 71 -4.26 3.40 6.12
CA LEU A 71 -3.61 2.53 7.10
C LEU A 71 -2.69 3.30 8.04
N LYS A 72 -1.87 4.19 7.49
CA LYS A 72 -0.99 5.05 8.30
C LYS A 72 -1.80 5.96 9.24
N THR A 73 -2.87 6.55 8.74
CA THR A 73 -3.76 7.40 9.54
C THR A 73 -4.40 6.62 10.70
N VAL A 74 -4.88 5.41 10.44
CA VAL A 74 -5.45 4.55 11.50
C VAL A 74 -4.39 4.13 12.50
N GLN A 75 -3.18 3.82 12.05
CA GLN A 75 -2.06 3.51 12.95
C GLN A 75 -1.70 4.70 13.85
N GLU A 76 -1.66 5.90 13.30
CA GLU A 76 -1.44 7.13 14.08
C GLU A 76 -2.57 7.36 15.10
N GLN A 77 -3.81 7.02 14.76
CA GLN A 77 -4.94 7.06 15.70
C GLN A 77 -4.78 6.06 16.85
N ILE A 78 -4.30 4.86 16.57
CA ILE A 78 -3.99 3.84 17.58
C ILE A 78 -2.89 4.35 18.51
N ASP A 79 -1.80 4.86 17.95
CA ASP A 79 -0.61 5.31 18.69
C ASP A 79 -0.90 6.55 19.56
N SER A 80 -1.79 7.44 19.10
CA SER A 80 -2.18 8.65 19.82
C SER A 80 -3.36 8.44 20.76
N CYS A 81 -4.03 7.30 20.71
CA CYS A 81 -5.17 7.02 21.58
C CYS A 81 -4.72 6.81 23.03
N PRO A 82 -5.41 7.42 24.02
CA PRO A 82 -5.12 7.17 25.42
C PRO A 82 -5.23 5.68 25.76
N LYS A 83 -4.25 5.16 26.49
CA LYS A 83 -4.14 3.73 26.83
C LYS A 83 -5.29 3.19 27.70
N ASP A 84 -6.02 4.05 28.35
CA ASP A 84 -7.21 3.74 29.16
C ASP A 84 -8.45 3.45 28.31
N ARG A 85 -8.44 3.88 27.03
CA ARG A 85 -9.55 3.64 26.08
C ARG A 85 -9.37 2.35 25.28
N THR A 86 -9.31 1.25 26.00
CA THR A 86 -9.03 -0.09 25.42
C THR A 86 -10.04 -0.51 24.35
N GLU A 87 -11.33 -0.19 24.52
CA GLU A 87 -12.38 -0.51 23.54
C GLU A 87 -12.17 0.23 22.23
N LEU A 88 -11.82 1.52 22.29
CA LEU A 88 -11.57 2.34 21.11
C LEU A 88 -10.31 1.89 20.37
N ILE A 89 -9.26 1.54 21.11
CA ILE A 89 -8.03 0.99 20.55
C ILE A 89 -8.33 -0.35 19.83
N ALA A 90 -9.14 -1.22 20.44
CA ALA A 90 -9.54 -2.49 19.83
C ALA A 90 -10.36 -2.27 18.56
N GLU A 91 -11.25 -1.28 18.51
CA GLU A 91 -12.01 -0.91 17.32
C GLU A 91 -11.09 -0.41 16.19
N TYR A 92 -10.16 0.47 16.48
CA TYR A 92 -9.18 0.94 15.51
C TYR A 92 -8.26 -0.18 15.03
N GLN A 93 -7.86 -1.08 15.92
CA GLN A 93 -7.05 -2.24 15.55
C GLN A 93 -7.77 -3.18 14.59
N LYS A 94 -9.03 -3.49 14.84
CA LYS A 94 -9.86 -4.28 13.91
C LYS A 94 -9.99 -3.61 12.55
N ARG A 95 -10.23 -2.31 12.54
CA ARG A 95 -10.32 -1.53 11.32
C ARG A 95 -9.00 -1.56 10.54
N HIS A 96 -7.88 -1.39 11.22
CA HIS A 96 -6.55 -1.49 10.64
C HIS A 96 -6.32 -2.87 10.02
N ASP A 97 -6.65 -3.94 10.74
CA ASP A 97 -6.46 -5.32 10.28
C ASP A 97 -7.29 -5.61 9.01
N ILE A 98 -8.53 -5.15 8.96
CA ILE A 98 -9.38 -5.28 7.77
C ILE A 98 -8.79 -4.50 6.59
N MET A 99 -8.36 -3.26 6.79
CA MET A 99 -7.75 -2.45 5.76
C MET A 99 -6.43 -3.04 5.27
N GLN A 100 -5.66 -3.69 6.15
CA GLN A 100 -4.39 -4.36 5.83
C GLN A 100 -4.59 -5.49 4.82
N GLU A 101 -5.73 -6.17 4.82
CA GLU A 101 -6.05 -7.20 3.82
C GLU A 101 -6.10 -6.65 2.40
N TYR A 102 -6.46 -5.38 2.24
CA TYR A 102 -6.56 -4.68 0.96
C TYR A 102 -5.29 -3.92 0.57
N ALA A 103 -4.33 -3.83 1.48
CA ALA A 103 -3.08 -3.16 1.21
C ALA A 103 -2.29 -3.91 0.13
N PRO A 104 -1.63 -3.19 -0.78
CA PRO A 104 -0.74 -3.83 -1.73
C PRO A 104 0.37 -4.54 -0.96
N LYS A 105 0.77 -5.71 -1.46
CA LYS A 105 1.91 -6.43 -0.89
C LYS A 105 3.16 -5.60 -1.12
N LEU A 106 3.66 -4.98 -0.07
CA LEU A 106 4.89 -4.19 -0.14
C LEU A 106 6.09 -5.11 -0.29
N LEU A 107 7.04 -4.66 -1.10
CA LEU A 107 8.33 -5.33 -1.24
C LEU A 107 9.09 -5.29 0.09
N SER A 108 9.70 -6.42 0.45
CA SER A 108 10.61 -6.49 1.59
C SER A 108 11.91 -5.71 1.30
N LYS A 109 12.66 -5.41 2.36
CA LYS A 109 13.97 -4.75 2.22
C LYS A 109 14.90 -5.50 1.28
N GLU A 110 14.93 -6.83 1.40
CA GLU A 110 15.77 -7.71 0.57
C GLU A 110 15.36 -7.68 -0.90
N GLU A 111 14.07 -7.68 -1.18
CA GLU A 111 13.54 -7.57 -2.55
C GLU A 111 13.86 -6.21 -3.16
N VAL A 112 13.74 -5.14 -2.39
CA VAL A 112 14.12 -3.78 -2.83
C VAL A 112 15.61 -3.71 -3.15
N VAL A 113 16.48 -4.26 -2.27
CA VAL A 113 17.93 -4.33 -2.51
C VAL A 113 18.25 -5.08 -3.79
N ALA A 114 17.63 -6.24 -4.00
CA ALA A 114 17.84 -7.05 -5.20
C ALA A 114 17.48 -6.30 -6.48
N ILE A 115 16.31 -5.66 -6.51
CA ILE A 115 15.84 -4.90 -7.67
C ILE A 115 16.74 -3.68 -7.93
N VAL A 116 17.12 -2.97 -6.89
CA VAL A 116 17.98 -1.78 -7.02
C VAL A 116 19.37 -2.18 -7.53
N GLN A 117 19.93 -3.25 -7.04
CA GLN A 117 21.25 -3.75 -7.51
C GLN A 117 21.18 -4.26 -8.95
N GLU A 118 20.08 -4.86 -9.37
CA GLU A 118 19.91 -5.37 -10.72
C GLU A 118 19.67 -4.27 -11.76
N LYS A 119 18.70 -3.38 -11.48
CA LYS A 119 18.24 -2.38 -12.44
C LYS A 119 18.99 -1.04 -12.37
N PHE A 120 19.48 -0.69 -11.20
CA PHE A 120 20.04 0.62 -10.89
C PHE A 120 21.49 0.59 -10.42
N ALA A 121 22.22 -0.46 -10.76
CA ALA A 121 23.63 -0.62 -10.37
C ALA A 121 24.50 0.59 -10.80
N ASP A 122 24.26 1.13 -11.99
CA ASP A 122 24.98 2.31 -12.51
C ASP A 122 24.73 3.56 -11.67
N VAL A 123 23.47 3.75 -11.22
CA VAL A 123 23.09 4.88 -10.38
C VAL A 123 23.67 4.76 -8.97
N ILE A 124 23.71 3.54 -8.44
CA ILE A 124 24.34 3.23 -7.13
C ILE A 124 25.82 3.53 -7.17
N ALA A 125 26.49 3.21 -8.27
CA ALA A 125 27.93 3.46 -8.46
C ALA A 125 28.30 4.94 -8.32
N THR A 126 27.37 5.87 -8.56
CA THR A 126 27.59 7.30 -8.36
C THR A 126 27.74 7.71 -6.89
N LYS A 127 27.30 6.85 -5.96
CA LYS A 127 27.26 7.09 -4.50
C LYS A 127 26.58 8.42 -4.10
N ASN A 128 25.75 8.96 -4.98
CA ASN A 128 24.99 10.17 -4.72
C ASN A 128 23.57 9.81 -4.26
N LYS A 129 23.36 9.83 -2.96
CA LYS A 129 22.06 9.48 -2.33
C LYS A 129 20.88 10.23 -2.93
N GLY A 130 21.02 11.54 -3.17
CA GLY A 130 19.94 12.38 -3.73
C GLY A 130 19.56 11.95 -5.14
N GLN A 131 20.54 11.67 -5.99
CA GLN A 131 20.32 11.22 -7.37
C GLN A 131 19.73 9.81 -7.42
N ILE A 132 20.22 8.90 -6.58
CA ILE A 132 19.71 7.54 -6.46
C ILE A 132 18.24 7.59 -6.02
N MET A 133 17.92 8.32 -4.96
CA MET A 133 16.55 8.49 -4.48
C MET A 133 15.63 9.05 -5.58
N LYS A 134 16.05 10.06 -6.28
CA LYS A 134 15.28 10.68 -7.37
C LYS A 134 15.02 9.72 -8.52
N THR A 135 15.94 8.83 -8.81
CA THR A 135 15.85 7.84 -9.90
C THR A 135 14.97 6.66 -9.51
N ILE A 136 15.10 6.14 -8.29
CA ILE A 136 14.40 4.91 -7.87
C ILE A 136 13.00 5.17 -7.29
N MET A 137 12.75 6.34 -6.69
CA MET A 137 11.45 6.65 -6.07
C MET A 137 10.26 6.46 -7.01
N PRO A 138 10.29 6.88 -8.28
CA PRO A 138 9.18 6.66 -9.21
C PRO A 138 8.91 5.17 -9.47
N GLU A 139 9.95 4.34 -9.52
CA GLU A 139 9.83 2.90 -9.78
C GLU A 139 9.19 2.16 -8.59
N PHE A 140 9.51 2.57 -7.38
CA PHE A 140 9.02 1.94 -6.15
C PHE A 140 7.78 2.62 -5.55
N LYS A 141 7.28 3.67 -6.18
CA LYS A 141 6.09 4.39 -5.71
C LYS A 141 4.89 3.43 -5.68
N GLY A 142 4.32 3.23 -4.49
CA GLY A 142 3.22 2.29 -4.27
C GLY A 142 3.63 0.82 -4.17
N LYS A 143 4.91 0.47 -4.41
CA LYS A 143 5.42 -0.92 -4.32
C LYS A 143 6.23 -1.17 -3.06
N ALA A 144 6.86 -0.17 -2.50
CA ALA A 144 7.64 -0.26 -1.27
C ALA A 144 7.42 0.97 -0.39
N ASP A 145 7.64 0.80 0.92
CA ASP A 145 7.60 1.91 1.88
C ASP A 145 8.78 2.85 1.63
N GLY A 146 8.52 4.16 1.58
CA GLY A 146 9.55 5.18 1.41
C GLY A 146 10.66 5.13 2.46
N LYS A 147 10.34 4.68 3.68
CA LYS A 147 11.29 4.46 4.76
C LYS A 147 12.25 3.32 4.43
N VAL A 148 11.74 2.19 3.95
CA VAL A 148 12.54 1.05 3.51
C VAL A 148 13.45 1.43 2.35
N ILE A 149 12.93 2.17 1.38
CA ILE A 149 13.73 2.66 0.23
C ILE A 149 14.88 3.55 0.72
N ASN A 150 14.61 4.45 1.64
CA ASN A 150 15.63 5.35 2.20
C ASN A 150 16.73 4.58 2.98
N GLU A 151 16.36 3.57 3.76
CA GLU A 151 17.30 2.70 4.45
C GLU A 151 18.20 1.94 3.47
N VAL A 152 17.61 1.32 2.46
CA VAL A 152 18.34 0.57 1.41
C VAL A 152 19.33 1.48 0.68
N VAL A 153 18.90 2.67 0.26
CA VAL A 153 19.78 3.62 -0.43
C VAL A 153 20.92 4.07 0.47
N THR A 154 20.64 4.31 1.74
CA THR A 154 21.68 4.71 2.71
C THR A 154 22.71 3.61 2.91
N GLU A 155 22.28 2.36 3.04
CA GLU A 155 23.19 1.21 3.17
C GLU A 155 24.02 1.01 1.91
N LEU A 156 23.43 1.10 0.73
CA LEU A 156 24.15 0.93 -0.54
C LEU A 156 25.13 2.08 -0.82
N CYS A 157 24.84 3.29 -0.35
CA CYS A 157 25.78 4.40 -0.44
C CYS A 157 26.99 4.27 0.50
N ASN A 158 26.80 3.60 1.62
CA ASN A 158 27.84 3.41 2.65
C ASN A 158 28.68 2.14 2.43
N ALA A 159 28.21 1.27 1.57
CA ALA A 159 28.89 0.00 1.26
C ALA A 159 30.14 0.16 0.36
#